data_07514d11a897b01a8ba7b1e9d843170f
#
_entry.id   07514d11a897b01a8ba7b1e9d843170f
#
_cell.length_a   1.000
_cell.length_b   1.000
_cell.length_c   1.000
_cell.angle_alpha   90.00
_cell.angle_beta   90.00
_cell.angle_gamma   90.00
#
_symmetry.space_group_name_H-M   'P 1'
#
loop_
_entity.id
_entity.type
_entity.pdbx_description
1 polymer ?
#
loop_
_entity_poly.entity_id
_entity_poly.type
_entity_poly.pdbx_seq_one_letter_code
_entity_poly.pdbx_strand_id
1 'polypeptide(L)'
;MHVITKKRLIEFAAEYPTARDPLLKWYVVVSKTDFAPFSALRSAFGSVDQVGKFTVFDIGGNKYRLIAAIHFNRRRVYIRHVLTHAEYDKGKWKEK
;
A
#
# COMPACT_ATOMS: atom_id res chain seq x y z
N MET A 1 10.01 -1.85 -7.91
CA MET A 1 8.86 -1.32 -8.66
C MET A 1 8.77 0.19 -8.54
N HIS A 2 8.29 0.84 -9.57
CA HIS A 2 8.13 2.29 -9.55
C HIS A 2 6.82 2.66 -8.85
N VAL A 3 6.93 3.40 -7.73
CA VAL A 3 5.77 3.79 -6.93
C VAL A 3 5.22 5.13 -7.40
N ILE A 4 3.94 5.17 -7.71
CA ILE A 4 3.21 6.36 -8.16
C ILE A 4 1.99 6.49 -7.26
N THR A 5 1.84 7.44 -6.42
CA THR A 5 2.60 8.68 -6.22
C THR A 5 3.06 8.75 -4.77
N LYS A 6 4.35 8.96 -4.56
CA LYS A 6 4.92 9.07 -3.21
C LYS A 6 4.27 10.20 -2.41
N LYS A 7 3.81 11.23 -3.10
CA LYS A 7 3.15 12.37 -2.47
C LYS A 7 2.02 11.96 -1.53
N ARG A 8 1.25 10.93 -1.88
CA ARG A 8 0.15 10.47 -1.03
C ARG A 8 0.63 9.95 0.31
N LEU A 9 1.82 9.32 0.34
CA LEU A 9 2.42 8.84 1.59
C LEU A 9 2.81 10.01 2.48
N ILE A 10 3.41 11.03 1.88
CA ILE A 10 3.87 12.21 2.61
C ILE A 10 2.69 12.96 3.18
N GLU A 11 1.64 13.14 2.40
CA GLU A 11 0.43 13.84 2.85
C GLU A 11 -0.25 13.12 4.00
N PHE A 12 -0.37 11.80 3.90
CA PHE A 12 -0.99 11.02 4.96
C PHE A 12 -0.15 11.06 6.24
N ALA A 13 1.17 10.96 6.10
CA ALA A 13 2.08 10.98 7.26
C ALA A 13 2.07 12.35 7.96
N ALA A 14 1.79 13.43 7.22
CA ALA A 14 1.67 14.75 7.84
C ALA A 14 0.45 14.82 8.74
N GLU A 15 -0.63 14.15 8.37
CA GLU A 15 -1.85 14.11 9.18
C GLU A 15 -1.76 13.05 10.29
N TYR A 16 -1.10 11.92 10.01
CA TYR A 16 -0.94 10.83 10.95
C TYR A 16 0.54 10.51 11.14
N PRO A 17 1.24 11.25 12.03
CA PRO A 17 2.70 11.10 12.16
C PRO A 17 3.17 9.70 12.51
N THR A 18 2.35 8.90 13.22
CA THR A 18 2.73 7.53 13.56
C THR A 18 2.75 6.62 12.34
N ALA A 19 2.19 7.05 11.21
CA ALA A 19 2.22 6.28 9.98
C ALA A 19 3.50 6.52 9.18
N ARG A 20 4.27 7.56 9.50
CA ARG A 20 5.41 7.99 8.69
C ARG A 20 6.45 6.90 8.49
N ASP A 21 6.97 6.36 9.60
CA ASP A 21 8.04 5.36 9.51
C ASP A 21 7.59 4.07 8.83
N PRO A 22 6.42 3.49 9.17
CA PRO A 22 5.94 2.32 8.45
C PRO A 22 5.71 2.55 6.97
N LEU A 23 5.20 3.73 6.58
CA LEU A 23 4.97 4.05 5.18
C LEU A 23 6.28 4.19 4.41
N LEU A 24 7.28 4.83 5.02
CA LEU A 24 8.59 4.97 4.39
C LEU A 24 9.28 3.62 4.25
N LYS A 25 9.14 2.75 5.24
CA LYS A 25 9.68 1.40 5.16
C LYS A 25 9.04 0.63 4.00
N TRP A 26 7.71 0.72 3.89
CA TRP A 26 6.99 0.10 2.77
C TRP A 26 7.51 0.62 1.44
N TYR A 27 7.67 1.94 1.34
CA TYR A 27 8.15 2.58 0.12
C TYR A 27 9.54 2.08 -0.29
N VAL A 28 10.46 1.99 0.67
CA VAL A 28 11.83 1.53 0.40
C VAL A 28 11.81 0.10 -0.12
N VAL A 29 11.08 -0.79 0.54
CA VAL A 29 11.03 -2.18 0.13
C VAL A 29 10.42 -2.33 -1.27
N VAL A 30 9.28 -1.69 -1.50
CA VAL A 30 8.56 -1.83 -2.77
C VAL A 30 9.32 -1.19 -3.93
N SER A 31 9.93 -0.01 -3.69
CA SER A 31 10.62 0.69 -4.76
C SER A 31 11.90 0.00 -5.20
N LYS A 32 12.50 -0.81 -4.31
CA LYS A 32 13.78 -1.48 -4.61
C LYS A 32 13.62 -2.93 -5.05
N THR A 33 12.40 -3.46 -5.06
CA THR A 33 12.17 -4.87 -5.36
C THR A 33 11.12 -5.02 -6.44
N ASP A 34 11.34 -5.96 -7.36
CA ASP A 34 10.33 -6.32 -8.35
C ASP A 34 9.59 -7.55 -7.84
N PHE A 35 8.31 -7.39 -7.55
CA PHE A 35 7.47 -8.47 -7.05
C PHE A 35 6.62 -9.03 -8.17
N ALA A 36 7.11 -10.05 -8.83
CA ALA A 36 6.33 -10.76 -9.83
C ALA A 36 6.68 -12.23 -9.73
N PRO A 37 5.71 -13.08 -9.39
CA PRO A 37 4.27 -12.86 -9.30
C PRO A 37 3.81 -12.35 -7.92
N PHE A 38 2.49 -12.30 -7.71
CA PHE A 38 1.89 -11.87 -6.45
C PHE A 38 2.39 -12.66 -5.24
N SER A 39 2.72 -13.94 -5.44
CA SER A 39 3.22 -14.76 -4.34
C SER A 39 4.52 -14.22 -3.73
N ALA A 40 5.37 -13.57 -4.55
CA ALA A 40 6.58 -12.94 -4.04
C ALA A 40 6.23 -11.76 -3.13
N LEU A 41 5.19 -11.02 -3.47
CA LEU A 41 4.70 -9.92 -2.67
C LEU A 41 4.17 -10.43 -1.33
N ARG A 42 3.41 -11.52 -1.35
CA ARG A 42 2.87 -12.13 -0.13
C ARG A 42 3.98 -12.67 0.77
N SER A 43 5.08 -13.14 0.19
CA SER A 43 6.23 -13.59 0.98
C SER A 43 6.90 -12.43 1.72
N ALA A 44 6.96 -11.26 1.09
CA ALA A 44 7.58 -10.08 1.71
C ALA A 44 6.65 -9.39 2.70
N PHE A 45 5.34 -9.39 2.42
CA PHE A 45 4.32 -8.74 3.25
C PHE A 45 3.26 -9.78 3.59
N GLY A 46 3.45 -10.46 4.73
CA GLY A 46 2.63 -11.62 5.09
C GLY A 46 1.13 -11.36 5.18
N SER A 47 0.74 -10.12 5.49
CA SER A 47 -0.66 -9.77 5.64
C SER A 47 -1.25 -9.09 4.40
N VAL A 48 -0.51 -9.03 3.29
CA VAL A 48 -1.02 -8.42 2.06
C VAL A 48 -2.22 -9.22 1.54
N ASP A 49 -3.22 -8.51 1.02
CA ASP A 49 -4.43 -9.13 0.53
C ASP A 49 -4.83 -8.56 -0.82
N GLN A 50 -5.49 -9.38 -1.62
CA GLN A 50 -5.99 -8.96 -2.93
C GLN A 50 -7.50 -8.83 -2.84
N VAL A 51 -8.02 -7.63 -3.06
CA VAL A 51 -9.45 -7.34 -3.02
C VAL A 51 -9.84 -6.77 -4.38
N GLY A 52 -10.45 -7.61 -5.21
CA GLY A 52 -10.75 -7.22 -6.58
C GLY A 52 -9.47 -6.89 -7.33
N LYS A 53 -9.42 -5.72 -7.91
CA LYS A 53 -8.24 -5.26 -8.66
C LYS A 53 -7.21 -4.55 -7.77
N PHE A 54 -7.50 -4.43 -6.47
CA PHE A 54 -6.62 -3.71 -5.56
C PHE A 54 -5.82 -4.65 -4.68
N THR A 55 -4.61 -4.21 -4.32
CA THR A 55 -3.77 -4.89 -3.35
C THR A 55 -3.76 -4.05 -2.08
N VAL A 56 -4.03 -4.68 -0.95
CA VAL A 56 -4.17 -4.00 0.34
C VAL A 56 -3.02 -4.41 1.25
N PHE A 57 -2.29 -3.41 1.75
CA PHE A 57 -1.18 -3.62 2.68
C PHE A 57 -1.55 -3.11 4.07
N ASP A 58 -1.20 -3.88 5.09
CA ASP A 58 -1.29 -3.42 6.47
C ASP A 58 -0.05 -2.58 6.78
N ILE A 59 -0.27 -1.40 7.31
CA ILE A 59 0.80 -0.46 7.63
C ILE A 59 0.74 -0.15 9.13
N GLY A 60 1.93 -0.17 9.77
CA GLY A 60 2.00 0.08 11.21
C GLY A 60 1.24 -0.96 12.01
N GLY A 61 1.47 -2.25 11.70
CA GLY A 61 0.71 -3.32 12.27
C GLY A 61 -0.69 -3.31 11.71
N ASN A 62 -1.68 -2.98 12.53
CA ASN A 62 -3.07 -3.02 12.11
C ASN A 62 -3.72 -1.62 12.09
N LYS A 63 -2.92 -0.57 12.17
CA LYS A 63 -3.45 0.79 12.31
C LYS A 63 -3.90 1.42 11.00
N TYR A 64 -3.17 1.16 9.94
CA TYR A 64 -3.42 1.83 8.66
C TYR A 64 -3.47 0.82 7.53
N ARG A 65 -4.09 1.24 6.41
CA ARG A 65 -4.18 0.42 5.20
C ARG A 65 -3.70 1.24 4.02
N LEU A 66 -2.85 0.63 3.19
CA LEU A 66 -2.42 1.23 1.92
C LEU A 66 -3.04 0.41 0.81
N ILE A 67 -3.78 1.06 -0.07
CA ILE A 67 -4.49 0.40 -1.16
C ILE A 67 -3.85 0.83 -2.48
N ALA A 68 -3.40 -0.15 -3.24
CA ALA A 68 -2.67 0.10 -4.47
C ALA A 68 -3.21 -0.73 -5.62
N ALA A 69 -3.02 -0.22 -6.83
CA ALA A 69 -3.21 -1.00 -8.04
C ALA A 69 -1.82 -1.34 -8.58
N ILE A 70 -1.50 -2.62 -8.68
CA ILE A 70 -0.17 -3.07 -9.08
C ILE A 70 -0.22 -3.65 -10.49
N HIS A 71 0.65 -3.12 -11.34
CA HIS A 71 0.84 -3.63 -12.70
C HIS A 71 2.18 -4.35 -12.74
N PHE A 72 2.16 -5.65 -12.48
CA PHE A 72 3.37 -6.45 -12.35
C PHE A 72 4.20 -6.45 -13.63
N ASN A 73 3.54 -6.55 -14.78
CA ASN A 73 4.23 -6.58 -16.06
C ASN A 73 4.93 -5.26 -16.40
N ARG A 74 4.46 -4.16 -15.84
CA ARG A 74 5.04 -2.83 -16.05
C ARG A 74 5.92 -2.39 -14.88
N ARG A 75 5.94 -3.18 -13.80
CA ARG A 75 6.69 -2.89 -12.59
C ARG A 75 6.29 -1.55 -11.98
N ARG A 76 4.98 -1.28 -11.93
CA ARG A 76 4.43 -0.04 -11.39
C ARG A 76 3.41 -0.30 -10.31
N VAL A 77 3.46 0.53 -9.27
CA VAL A 77 2.52 0.48 -8.16
C VAL A 77 1.84 1.85 -8.06
N TYR A 78 0.54 1.88 -8.29
CA TYR A 78 -0.24 3.10 -8.18
C TYR A 78 -0.91 3.14 -6.83
N ILE A 79 -0.52 4.09 -5.97
CA ILE A 79 -1.13 4.25 -4.66
C ILE A 79 -2.49 4.91 -4.86
N ARG A 80 -3.55 4.20 -4.48
CA ARG A 80 -4.91 4.70 -4.63
C ARG A 80 -5.40 5.38 -3.36
N HIS A 81 -5.18 4.74 -2.22
CA HIS A 81 -5.64 5.28 -0.94
C HIS A 81 -4.65 4.92 0.15
N VAL A 82 -4.51 5.82 1.13
CA VAL A 82 -3.90 5.48 2.41
C VAL A 82 -4.94 5.86 3.45
N LEU A 83 -5.37 4.89 4.26
CA LEU A 83 -6.53 5.04 5.12
C LEU A 83 -6.22 4.59 6.53
N THR A 84 -6.97 5.14 7.50
CA THR A 84 -6.99 4.55 8.83
C THR A 84 -7.77 3.25 8.78
N HIS A 85 -7.63 2.42 9.81
CA HIS A 85 -8.38 1.16 9.91
C HIS A 85 -9.88 1.42 9.82
N ALA A 86 -10.35 2.45 10.52
CA ALA A 86 -11.77 2.77 10.54
C ALA A 86 -12.29 3.17 9.15
N GLU A 87 -11.52 3.97 8.42
CA GLU A 87 -11.88 4.36 7.06
C GLU A 87 -11.90 3.17 6.11
N TYR A 88 -10.94 2.27 6.28
CA TYR A 88 -10.87 1.05 5.50
C TYR A 88 -12.13 0.20 5.72
N ASP A 89 -12.54 0.04 6.98
CA ASP A 89 -13.69 -0.78 7.32
C ASP A 89 -14.99 -0.26 6.74
N LYS A 90 -15.10 1.04 6.50
CA LYS A 90 -16.30 1.62 5.88
C LYS A 90 -16.46 1.16 4.42
N GLY A 91 -15.39 0.73 3.78
CA GLY A 91 -15.46 0.14 2.45
C GLY A 91 -15.72 1.09 1.30
N LYS A 92 -15.73 2.39 1.53
CA LYS A 92 -16.00 3.37 0.46
C LYS A 92 -14.95 3.36 -0.63
N TRP A 93 -13.73 2.97 -0.31
CA TRP A 93 -12.65 2.88 -1.28
C TRP A 93 -12.92 1.85 -2.37
N LYS A 94 -13.81 0.89 -2.11
CA LYS A 94 -14.18 -0.14 -3.09
C LYS A 94 -15.07 0.37 -4.22
N GLU A 95 -15.67 1.53 -4.01
CA GLU A 95 -16.67 2.07 -4.94
C GLU A 95 -16.05 2.71 -6.17
N LYS A 96 -14.78 2.58 -6.35
CA LYS A 96 -14.09 3.04 -7.52
C LYS A 96 -13.15 1.96 -8.00
#